data_54630f911b8d6ab52e2c79e95e9cb7b3
#
_entry.id   54630f911b8d6ab52e2c79e95e9cb7b3
#
_cell.length_a   1.000
_cell.length_b   1.000
_cell.length_c   1.000
_cell.angle_alpha   90.00
_cell.angle_beta   90.00
_cell.angle_gamma   90.00
#
_symmetry.space_group_name_H-M   'P 1'
#
loop_
_entity.id
_entity.type
_entity.pdbx_description
1 polymer ?
#
loop_
_entity_poly.entity_id
_entity_poly.type
_entity_poly.pdbx_seq_one_letter_code
_entity_poly.pdbx_strand_id
1 'polypeptide(L)'
;LRVVESWLRRPALERPHFMTLYFESVDTQGHYEGPTDTATREAIRDVDAQLSKIVKMIDELADGAVNLLIVSDHGMTAVDPDHHIELDALLPDDSYELISHGALAGIEPRPSHREAVEAVLLAPHPHMSCHRRDQLPTRWHYGTHPRVPAIICQAVPPWIIANQRATRTPTYALQPRVYLGAHGFDPALDDMQALFVAHGPSVKSGIVLHTIASVDIYALMCSLLGIEPAPNDGNPLPTQAMLKTPLRNTH
;
A
#
# COMPACT_ATOMS: atom_id res chain seq x y z
N LEU A 1 4.46 4.17 -21.85
CA LEU A 1 5.48 3.24 -22.37
C LEU A 1 6.50 3.89 -23.33
N ARG A 2 6.11 4.87 -24.15
CA ARG A 2 7.05 5.56 -25.09
C ARG A 2 8.33 6.09 -24.45
N VAL A 3 8.26 6.58 -23.23
CA VAL A 3 9.45 7.08 -22.49
C VAL A 3 10.37 5.90 -22.12
N VAL A 4 9.82 4.78 -21.64
CA VAL A 4 10.61 3.58 -21.33
C VAL A 4 11.30 3.05 -22.58
N GLU A 5 10.59 2.96 -23.69
CA GLU A 5 11.16 2.57 -24.98
C GLU A 5 12.34 3.49 -25.38
N SER A 6 12.17 4.81 -25.23
CA SER A 6 13.23 5.77 -25.54
C SER A 6 14.47 5.60 -24.67
N TRP A 7 14.30 5.22 -23.40
CA TRP A 7 15.42 4.94 -22.50
C TRP A 7 16.13 3.62 -22.85
N LEU A 8 15.37 2.58 -23.17
CA LEU A 8 15.93 1.28 -23.55
C LEU A 8 16.71 1.35 -24.89
N ARG A 9 16.32 2.25 -25.81
CA ARG A 9 17.03 2.49 -27.08
C ARG A 9 18.36 3.25 -26.94
N ARG A 10 18.65 3.84 -25.78
CA ARG A 10 19.93 4.55 -25.57
C ARG A 10 21.11 3.56 -25.60
N PRO A 11 22.31 4.03 -25.92
CA PRO A 11 23.54 3.26 -25.72
C PRO A 11 23.63 2.76 -24.26
N ALA A 12 24.20 1.57 -24.05
CA ALA A 12 24.21 0.93 -22.73
C ALA A 12 24.74 1.84 -21.59
N LEU A 13 25.76 2.66 -21.88
CA LEU A 13 26.35 3.61 -20.91
C LEU A 13 25.45 4.81 -20.58
N GLU A 14 24.40 5.06 -21.36
CA GLU A 14 23.48 6.17 -21.19
C GLU A 14 22.10 5.72 -20.68
N ARG A 15 21.89 4.41 -20.56
CA ARG A 15 20.63 3.86 -20.06
C ARG A 15 20.46 4.13 -18.58
N PRO A 16 19.27 4.50 -18.13
CA PRO A 16 18.96 4.48 -16.69
C PRO A 16 19.17 3.07 -16.12
N HIS A 17 19.87 2.98 -14.99
CA HIS A 17 20.08 1.72 -14.28
C HIS A 17 18.85 1.33 -13.44
N PHE A 18 17.99 2.29 -13.13
CA PHE A 18 16.76 2.08 -12.38
C PHE A 18 15.63 2.92 -12.99
N MET A 19 14.47 2.30 -13.19
CA MET A 19 13.27 2.95 -13.73
C MET A 19 12.07 2.52 -12.91
N THR A 20 11.15 3.45 -12.64
CA THR A 20 9.86 3.17 -12.02
C THR A 20 8.73 3.55 -12.95
N LEU A 21 7.69 2.71 -12.97
CA LEU A 21 6.42 2.98 -13.62
C LEU A 21 5.31 2.78 -12.60
N TYR A 22 4.30 3.61 -12.68
CA TYR A 22 3.12 3.51 -11.84
C TYR A 22 1.86 3.40 -12.70
N PHE A 23 0.97 2.49 -12.34
CA PHE A 23 -0.33 2.28 -12.94
C PHE A 23 -1.42 2.47 -11.89
N GLU A 24 -2.15 3.56 -11.96
CA GLU A 24 -3.17 3.94 -10.99
C GLU A 24 -4.55 3.31 -11.26
N SER A 25 -4.76 2.80 -12.50
CA SER A 25 -6.10 2.46 -12.98
C SER A 25 -6.77 1.34 -12.18
N VAL A 26 -6.01 0.37 -11.70
CA VAL A 26 -6.56 -0.75 -10.91
C VAL A 26 -7.08 -0.26 -9.57
N ASP A 27 -6.29 0.53 -8.86
CA ASP A 27 -6.68 1.13 -7.59
C ASP A 27 -7.90 2.05 -7.77
N THR A 28 -7.86 2.92 -8.76
CA THR A 28 -8.96 3.83 -9.07
C THR A 28 -10.28 3.09 -9.33
N GLN A 29 -10.26 2.03 -10.16
CA GLN A 29 -11.47 1.24 -10.42
C GLN A 29 -11.88 0.43 -9.18
N GLY A 30 -10.91 -0.10 -8.44
CA GLY A 30 -11.15 -0.80 -7.19
C GLY A 30 -11.90 0.05 -6.17
N HIS A 31 -11.53 1.32 -6.05
CA HIS A 31 -12.23 2.27 -5.19
C HIS A 31 -13.67 2.54 -5.65
N TYR A 32 -13.86 2.83 -6.93
CA TYR A 32 -15.17 3.29 -7.43
C TYR A 32 -16.17 2.17 -7.63
N GLU A 33 -15.74 1.05 -8.17
CA GLU A 33 -16.62 -0.03 -8.60
C GLU A 33 -16.53 -1.27 -7.67
N GLY A 34 -15.53 -1.27 -6.77
CA GLY A 34 -15.24 -2.39 -5.89
C GLY A 34 -14.25 -3.41 -6.49
N PRO A 35 -13.58 -4.19 -5.65
CA PRO A 35 -12.46 -5.06 -6.08
C PRO A 35 -12.90 -6.21 -7.00
N THR A 36 -14.17 -6.62 -6.96
CA THR A 36 -14.67 -7.77 -7.73
C THR A 36 -15.47 -7.38 -8.97
N ASP A 37 -15.65 -6.08 -9.25
CA ASP A 37 -16.41 -5.60 -10.39
C ASP A 37 -15.71 -5.89 -11.74
N THR A 38 -16.52 -5.87 -12.79
CA THR A 38 -16.04 -6.08 -14.18
C THR A 38 -15.06 -4.99 -14.61
N ALA A 39 -15.32 -3.73 -14.27
CA ALA A 39 -14.44 -2.61 -14.62
C ALA A 39 -13.07 -2.72 -13.95
N THR A 40 -13.01 -3.17 -12.69
CA THR A 40 -11.75 -3.44 -11.99
C THR A 40 -10.98 -4.58 -12.65
N ARG A 41 -11.67 -5.65 -13.06
CA ARG A 41 -11.06 -6.77 -13.80
C ARG A 41 -10.55 -6.34 -15.18
N GLU A 42 -11.25 -5.45 -15.86
CA GLU A 42 -10.80 -4.87 -17.13
C GLU A 42 -9.56 -4.02 -16.95
N ALA A 43 -9.50 -3.17 -15.90
CA ALA A 43 -8.31 -2.41 -15.57
C ALA A 43 -7.09 -3.31 -15.30
N ILE A 44 -7.28 -4.44 -14.59
CA ILE A 44 -6.23 -5.44 -14.39
C ILE A 44 -5.74 -6.01 -15.74
N ARG A 45 -6.64 -6.38 -16.65
CA ARG A 45 -6.27 -6.89 -17.99
C ARG A 45 -5.53 -5.84 -18.81
N ASP A 46 -5.92 -4.58 -18.71
CA ASP A 46 -5.25 -3.49 -19.40
C ASP A 46 -3.81 -3.28 -18.88
N VAL A 47 -3.60 -3.34 -17.56
CA VAL A 47 -2.26 -3.29 -16.98
C VAL A 47 -1.44 -4.51 -17.39
N ASP A 48 -2.00 -5.71 -17.35
CA ASP A 48 -1.34 -6.94 -17.80
C ASP A 48 -0.90 -6.84 -19.29
N ALA A 49 -1.76 -6.29 -20.14
CA ALA A 49 -1.41 -6.01 -21.53
C ALA A 49 -0.27 -4.98 -21.69
N GLN A 50 -0.18 -3.99 -20.81
CA GLN A 50 0.95 -3.06 -20.80
C GLN A 50 2.25 -3.74 -20.29
N LEU A 51 2.15 -4.58 -19.26
CA LEU A 51 3.29 -5.36 -18.75
C LEU A 51 3.83 -6.31 -19.83
N SER A 52 2.96 -6.97 -20.59
CA SER A 52 3.33 -7.81 -21.73
C SER A 52 4.13 -7.04 -22.79
N LYS A 53 3.76 -5.77 -23.07
CA LYS A 53 4.51 -4.90 -23.98
C LYS A 53 5.87 -4.51 -23.40
N ILE A 54 5.96 -4.31 -22.07
CA ILE A 54 7.23 -3.99 -21.39
C ILE A 54 8.19 -5.18 -21.49
N VAL A 55 7.72 -6.39 -21.20
CA VAL A 55 8.53 -7.61 -21.33
C VAL A 55 9.08 -7.74 -22.76
N LYS A 56 8.22 -7.59 -23.77
CA LYS A 56 8.65 -7.62 -25.17
C LYS A 56 9.68 -6.54 -25.53
N MET A 57 9.50 -5.32 -25.01
CA MET A 57 10.49 -4.25 -25.22
C MET A 57 11.84 -4.58 -24.56
N ILE A 58 11.83 -5.18 -23.36
CA ILE A 58 13.05 -5.61 -22.67
C ILE A 58 13.80 -6.65 -23.52
N ASP A 59 13.09 -7.64 -24.03
CA ASP A 59 13.68 -8.69 -24.88
C ASP A 59 14.27 -8.11 -26.18
N GLU A 60 13.53 -7.25 -26.86
CA GLU A 60 13.93 -6.70 -28.18
C GLU A 60 15.01 -5.60 -28.10
N LEU A 61 15.01 -4.78 -27.05
CA LEU A 61 15.84 -3.57 -26.98
C LEU A 61 16.99 -3.67 -25.96
N ALA A 62 16.94 -4.62 -25.04
CA ALA A 62 17.91 -4.77 -23.98
C ALA A 62 18.46 -6.20 -23.85
N ASP A 63 18.23 -7.07 -24.84
CA ASP A 63 18.71 -8.47 -24.86
C ASP A 63 18.38 -9.24 -23.56
N GLY A 64 17.21 -8.96 -22.95
CA GLY A 64 16.82 -9.53 -21.68
C GLY A 64 17.69 -9.10 -20.48
N ALA A 65 18.53 -8.07 -20.61
CA ALA A 65 19.45 -7.64 -19.57
C ALA A 65 18.82 -6.83 -18.43
N VAL A 66 17.49 -6.80 -18.34
CA VAL A 66 16.74 -6.02 -17.35
C VAL A 66 16.03 -6.96 -16.37
N ASN A 67 16.19 -6.71 -15.06
CA ASN A 67 15.34 -7.33 -14.07
C ASN A 67 14.07 -6.48 -13.91
N LEU A 68 12.90 -7.11 -14.04
CA LEU A 68 11.59 -6.52 -13.88
C LEU A 68 11.01 -6.98 -12.54
N LEU A 69 10.67 -6.02 -11.68
CA LEU A 69 9.91 -6.26 -10.46
C LEU A 69 8.52 -5.64 -10.63
N ILE A 70 7.48 -6.41 -10.40
CA ILE A 70 6.08 -5.98 -10.44
C ILE A 70 5.57 -6.07 -9.00
N VAL A 71 5.11 -4.97 -8.46
CA VAL A 71 4.65 -4.88 -7.07
C VAL A 71 3.35 -4.09 -7.01
N SER A 72 2.48 -4.43 -6.07
CA SER A 72 1.46 -3.52 -5.58
C SER A 72 1.82 -3.06 -4.16
N ASP A 73 1.34 -1.90 -3.76
CA ASP A 73 1.54 -1.33 -2.43
C ASP A 73 0.58 -1.94 -1.40
N HIS A 74 -0.62 -2.36 -1.82
CA HIS A 74 -1.66 -2.99 -1.00
C HIS A 74 -2.61 -3.81 -1.88
N GLY A 75 -3.56 -4.47 -1.22
CA GLY A 75 -4.75 -5.04 -1.83
C GLY A 75 -5.94 -4.08 -1.79
N MET A 76 -7.16 -4.61 -1.92
CA MET A 76 -8.40 -3.84 -1.91
C MET A 76 -9.53 -4.73 -1.40
N THR A 77 -10.36 -4.23 -0.47
CA THR A 77 -11.56 -4.94 -0.03
C THR A 77 -12.82 -4.15 -0.30
N ALA A 78 -13.95 -4.85 -0.41
CA ALA A 78 -15.24 -4.20 -0.58
C ALA A 78 -15.63 -3.44 0.69
N VAL A 79 -16.17 -2.24 0.52
CA VAL A 79 -16.79 -1.45 1.57
C VAL A 79 -18.23 -1.13 1.20
N ASP A 80 -19.03 -0.88 2.22
CA ASP A 80 -20.43 -0.53 2.04
C ASP A 80 -20.63 0.95 2.41
N PRO A 81 -21.13 1.78 1.50
CA PRO A 81 -21.35 3.19 1.74
C PRO A 81 -22.33 3.50 2.88
N ASP A 82 -23.17 2.52 3.27
CA ASP A 82 -24.09 2.66 4.39
C ASP A 82 -23.48 2.23 5.73
N HIS A 83 -22.24 1.69 5.71
CA HIS A 83 -21.53 1.21 6.91
C HIS A 83 -20.46 2.21 7.35
N HIS A 84 -20.90 3.35 7.88
CA HIS A 84 -20.01 4.36 8.45
C HIS A 84 -20.01 4.32 9.99
N ILE A 85 -18.82 4.45 10.58
CA ILE A 85 -18.64 4.73 12.00
C ILE A 85 -18.51 6.25 12.13
N GLU A 86 -19.64 6.90 12.47
CA GLU A 86 -19.71 8.35 12.58
C GLU A 86 -19.11 8.80 13.93
N LEU A 87 -17.92 9.39 13.90
CA LEU A 87 -17.26 9.86 15.13
C LEU A 87 -18.07 10.95 15.84
N ASP A 88 -18.83 11.77 15.10
CA ASP A 88 -19.71 12.81 15.67
C ASP A 88 -20.89 12.24 16.49
N ALA A 89 -21.21 10.96 16.31
CA ALA A 89 -22.19 10.26 17.15
C ALA A 89 -21.57 9.76 18.47
N LEU A 90 -20.24 9.67 18.53
CA LEU A 90 -19.49 9.15 19.67
C LEU A 90 -18.86 10.26 20.52
N LEU A 91 -18.41 11.35 19.87
CA LEU A 91 -17.60 12.39 20.47
C LEU A 91 -18.09 13.78 20.07
N PRO A 92 -18.03 14.79 20.97
CA PRO A 92 -18.22 16.19 20.60
C PRO A 92 -17.19 16.64 19.54
N ASP A 93 -17.63 17.37 18.53
CA ASP A 93 -16.80 17.83 17.38
C ASP A 93 -15.60 18.69 17.80
N ASP A 94 -15.71 19.41 18.92
CA ASP A 94 -14.67 20.25 19.48
C ASP A 94 -13.68 19.52 20.40
N SER A 95 -13.88 18.21 20.65
CA SER A 95 -13.07 17.42 21.59
C SER A 95 -11.82 16.79 20.95
N TYR A 96 -11.75 16.70 19.65
CA TYR A 96 -10.67 16.05 18.92
C TYR A 96 -10.34 16.73 17.59
N GLU A 97 -9.25 16.30 16.97
CA GLU A 97 -8.91 16.59 15.57
C GLU A 97 -8.78 15.26 14.82
N LEU A 98 -9.50 15.12 13.71
CA LEU A 98 -9.41 13.97 12.82
C LEU A 98 -8.31 14.22 11.80
N ILE A 99 -7.18 13.51 11.95
CA ILE A 99 -6.00 13.65 11.11
C ILE A 99 -6.12 12.81 9.83
N SER A 100 -6.66 11.60 9.96
CA SER A 100 -6.99 10.70 8.85
C SER A 100 -8.28 9.96 9.15
N HIS A 101 -8.96 9.50 8.10
CA HIS A 101 -10.23 8.78 8.19
C HIS A 101 -10.29 7.66 7.14
N GLY A 102 -11.30 6.81 7.18
CA GLY A 102 -11.46 5.67 6.28
C GLY A 102 -11.29 4.33 7.01
N ALA A 103 -10.55 3.40 6.40
CA ALA A 103 -10.25 2.11 7.01
C ALA A 103 -9.43 2.24 8.30
N LEU A 104 -8.55 3.23 8.35
CA LEU A 104 -7.75 3.60 9.50
C LEU A 104 -7.93 5.09 9.78
N ALA A 105 -8.30 5.43 11.01
CA ALA A 105 -8.46 6.80 11.47
C ALA A 105 -7.38 7.17 12.49
N GLY A 106 -6.77 8.33 12.28
CA GLY A 106 -5.85 8.96 13.22
C GLY A 106 -6.53 10.10 13.95
N ILE A 107 -6.57 10.04 15.27
CA ILE A 107 -7.32 10.98 16.11
C ILE A 107 -6.37 11.61 17.13
N GLU A 108 -6.36 12.94 17.16
CA GLU A 108 -5.63 13.71 18.17
C GLU A 108 -6.63 14.37 19.13
N PRO A 109 -6.76 13.89 20.38
CA PRO A 109 -7.63 14.50 21.38
C PRO A 109 -7.16 15.91 21.75
N ARG A 110 -8.07 16.86 21.90
CA ARG A 110 -7.75 18.16 22.48
C ARG A 110 -7.29 17.96 23.92
N PRO A 111 -6.28 18.72 24.42
CA PRO A 111 -5.68 18.49 25.74
C PRO A 111 -6.70 18.42 26.89
N SER A 112 -7.71 19.31 26.88
CA SER A 112 -8.79 19.35 27.88
C SER A 112 -9.81 18.23 27.80
N HIS A 113 -9.83 17.46 26.71
CA HIS A 113 -10.81 16.38 26.44
C HIS A 113 -10.16 15.00 26.36
N ARG A 114 -8.84 14.90 26.53
CA ARG A 114 -8.07 13.66 26.31
C ARG A 114 -8.66 12.48 27.04
N GLU A 115 -8.91 12.60 28.35
CA GLU A 115 -9.44 11.50 29.15
C GLU A 115 -10.84 11.04 28.67
N ALA A 116 -11.71 11.99 28.32
CA ALA A 116 -13.05 11.70 27.85
C ALA A 116 -13.03 11.01 26.46
N VAL A 117 -12.20 11.51 25.56
CA VAL A 117 -12.02 10.92 24.21
C VAL A 117 -11.43 9.51 24.31
N GLU A 118 -10.39 9.33 25.14
CA GLU A 118 -9.81 8.01 25.37
C GLU A 118 -10.81 7.03 25.99
N ALA A 119 -11.60 7.47 26.97
CA ALA A 119 -12.62 6.62 27.60
C ALA A 119 -13.66 6.09 26.60
N VAL A 120 -14.02 6.90 25.60
CA VAL A 120 -14.96 6.50 24.55
C VAL A 120 -14.30 5.61 23.51
N LEU A 121 -13.18 6.07 22.92
CA LEU A 121 -12.58 5.38 21.78
C LEU A 121 -11.87 4.07 22.15
N LEU A 122 -11.30 3.98 23.35
CA LEU A 122 -10.61 2.75 23.79
C LEU A 122 -11.58 1.71 24.38
N ALA A 123 -12.87 2.06 24.53
CA ALA A 123 -13.88 1.09 24.89
C ALA A 123 -14.15 0.11 23.72
N PRO A 124 -14.58 -1.13 24.01
CA PRO A 124 -14.94 -2.09 22.95
C PRO A 124 -16.01 -1.53 22.01
N HIS A 125 -15.75 -1.64 20.70
CA HIS A 125 -16.72 -1.25 19.67
C HIS A 125 -16.88 -2.41 18.66
N PRO A 126 -18.10 -2.72 18.17
CA PRO A 126 -18.33 -3.90 17.31
C PRO A 126 -17.63 -3.83 15.96
N HIS A 127 -17.32 -2.63 15.44
CA HIS A 127 -16.85 -2.44 14.08
C HIS A 127 -15.50 -1.73 13.97
N MET A 128 -14.87 -1.40 15.09
CA MET A 128 -13.50 -0.84 15.11
C MET A 128 -12.76 -1.23 16.38
N SER A 129 -11.45 -1.18 16.32
CA SER A 129 -10.56 -1.24 17.48
C SER A 129 -9.67 -0.01 17.51
N CYS A 130 -9.61 0.67 18.65
CA CYS A 130 -8.76 1.84 18.83
C CYS A 130 -7.65 1.56 19.85
N HIS A 131 -6.49 2.11 19.58
CA HIS A 131 -5.30 1.96 20.41
C HIS A 131 -4.64 3.31 20.63
N ARG A 132 -4.00 3.49 21.78
CA ARG A 132 -3.03 4.57 21.94
C ARG A 132 -1.83 4.30 21.02
N ARG A 133 -1.19 5.35 20.54
CA ARG A 133 -0.03 5.27 19.65
C ARG A 133 1.09 4.36 20.19
N ASP A 134 1.32 4.39 21.49
CA ASP A 134 2.34 3.59 22.20
C ASP A 134 1.89 2.15 22.53
N GLN A 135 0.65 1.80 22.20
CA GLN A 135 0.04 0.49 22.44
C GLN A 135 -0.47 -0.18 21.17
N LEU A 136 -0.03 0.31 20.01
CA LEU A 136 -0.36 -0.31 18.72
C LEU A 136 0.16 -1.75 18.63
N PRO A 137 -0.51 -2.64 17.91
CA PRO A 137 0.00 -3.99 17.66
C PRO A 137 1.41 -3.94 17.07
N THR A 138 2.36 -4.61 17.71
CA THR A 138 3.78 -4.58 17.29
C THR A 138 3.99 -5.06 15.85
N ARG A 139 3.12 -5.96 15.36
CA ARG A 139 3.14 -6.47 13.98
C ARG A 139 2.85 -5.40 12.91
N TRP A 140 2.29 -4.24 13.30
CA TRP A 140 2.06 -3.14 12.36
C TRP A 140 3.33 -2.32 12.09
N HIS A 141 4.37 -2.47 12.92
CA HIS A 141 5.60 -1.67 12.83
C HIS A 141 5.32 -0.16 12.70
N TYR A 142 4.32 0.32 13.44
CA TYR A 142 3.77 1.67 13.33
C TYR A 142 3.63 2.30 14.72
N GLY A 143 3.67 3.65 14.80
CA GLY A 143 3.41 4.38 16.04
C GLY A 143 4.61 5.11 16.64
N THR A 144 5.84 4.82 16.25
CA THR A 144 7.04 5.40 16.85
C THR A 144 7.33 6.85 16.44
N HIS A 145 6.87 7.25 15.26
CA HIS A 145 7.15 8.59 14.75
C HIS A 145 6.24 9.65 15.43
N PRO A 146 6.76 10.83 15.81
CA PRO A 146 6.02 11.86 16.57
C PRO A 146 4.81 12.44 15.80
N ARG A 147 4.75 12.30 14.46
CA ARG A 147 3.59 12.72 13.66
C ARG A 147 2.43 11.74 13.66
N VAL A 148 2.60 10.55 14.23
CA VAL A 148 1.49 9.62 14.40
C VAL A 148 0.55 10.16 15.48
N PRO A 149 -0.76 10.30 15.23
CA PRO A 149 -1.73 10.79 16.19
C PRO A 149 -1.79 9.96 17.48
N ALA A 150 -2.28 10.55 18.54
CA ALA A 150 -2.31 9.93 19.86
C ALA A 150 -3.15 8.65 19.91
N ILE A 151 -4.21 8.57 19.10
CA ILE A 151 -5.11 7.41 18.98
C ILE A 151 -5.22 7.01 17.53
N ILE A 152 -5.09 5.72 17.29
CA ILE A 152 -5.31 5.08 15.99
C ILE A 152 -6.46 4.10 16.12
N CYS A 153 -7.47 4.27 15.28
CA CYS A 153 -8.63 3.40 15.19
C CYS A 153 -8.62 2.65 13.85
N GLN A 154 -8.73 1.33 13.90
CA GLN A 154 -8.80 0.44 12.76
C GLN A 154 -10.23 -0.07 12.62
N ALA A 155 -10.87 0.22 11.50
CA ALA A 155 -12.19 -0.35 11.17
C ALA A 155 -12.09 -1.82 10.74
N VAL A 156 -13.21 -2.53 10.85
CA VAL A 156 -13.39 -3.88 10.32
C VAL A 156 -14.22 -3.78 9.03
N PRO A 157 -13.79 -4.37 7.90
CA PRO A 157 -14.61 -4.35 6.69
C PRO A 157 -16.04 -4.89 6.95
N PRO A 158 -17.08 -4.36 6.31
CA PRO A 158 -17.05 -3.32 5.28
C PRO A 158 -17.14 -1.88 5.82
N TRP A 159 -16.89 -1.66 7.13
CA TRP A 159 -17.03 -0.36 7.80
C TRP A 159 -15.85 0.57 7.52
N ILE A 160 -16.16 1.87 7.48
CA ILE A 160 -15.15 2.96 7.44
C ILE A 160 -15.45 4.00 8.52
N ILE A 161 -14.41 4.65 9.02
CA ILE A 161 -14.50 5.66 10.07
C ILE A 161 -14.52 7.04 9.40
N ALA A 162 -15.48 7.88 9.76
CA ALA A 162 -15.62 9.24 9.25
C ALA A 162 -16.18 10.19 10.30
N ASN A 163 -16.21 11.48 9.98
CA ASN A 163 -17.06 12.46 10.62
C ASN A 163 -17.69 13.37 9.55
N GLN A 164 -18.70 14.14 9.91
CA GLN A 164 -19.41 15.00 8.98
C GLN A 164 -18.50 16.06 8.33
N ARG A 165 -17.47 16.51 9.03
CA ARG A 165 -16.49 17.46 8.48
C ARG A 165 -15.64 16.82 7.39
N ALA A 166 -15.18 15.58 7.57
CA ALA A 166 -14.41 14.85 6.57
C ALA A 166 -15.27 14.58 5.31
N THR A 167 -16.53 14.19 5.48
CA THR A 167 -17.45 13.91 4.38
C THR A 167 -17.94 15.17 3.64
N ARG A 168 -17.84 16.35 4.25
CA ARG A 168 -18.23 17.66 3.65
C ARG A 168 -17.08 18.43 3.02
N THR A 169 -15.86 17.91 2.99
CA THR A 169 -14.73 18.62 2.36
C THR A 169 -14.95 18.76 0.85
N PRO A 170 -14.48 19.88 0.21
CA PRO A 170 -14.67 20.11 -1.23
C PRO A 170 -14.14 18.97 -2.11
N THR A 171 -13.13 18.23 -1.64
CA THR A 171 -12.58 17.06 -2.34
C THR A 171 -13.63 15.96 -2.50
N TYR A 172 -14.47 15.73 -1.50
CA TYR A 172 -15.61 14.82 -1.57
C TYR A 172 -16.81 15.42 -2.31
N ALA A 173 -17.05 16.73 -2.16
CA ALA A 173 -18.16 17.41 -2.81
C ALA A 173 -17.98 17.57 -4.33
N LEU A 174 -16.74 17.58 -4.83
CA LEU A 174 -16.43 17.67 -6.25
C LEU A 174 -16.48 16.32 -6.98
N GLN A 175 -16.48 15.22 -6.25
CA GLN A 175 -16.64 13.86 -6.78
C GLN A 175 -17.70 13.11 -5.96
N PRO A 176 -18.98 13.22 -6.30
CA PRO A 176 -20.07 12.55 -5.60
C PRO A 176 -20.11 11.02 -5.92
N ARG A 177 -18.96 10.42 -6.19
CA ARG A 177 -18.86 8.98 -6.36
C ARG A 177 -18.72 8.32 -5.01
N VAL A 178 -19.57 7.38 -4.77
CA VAL A 178 -19.52 6.48 -3.62
C VAL A 178 -18.39 5.50 -3.85
N TYR A 179 -17.52 5.32 -2.84
CA TYR A 179 -16.51 4.28 -2.89
C TYR A 179 -17.13 2.94 -2.49
N LEU A 180 -16.90 1.92 -3.32
CA LEU A 180 -17.31 0.53 -3.10
C LEU A 180 -16.12 -0.38 -2.74
N GLY A 181 -14.91 0.18 -2.76
CA GLY A 181 -13.69 -0.48 -2.31
C GLY A 181 -12.80 0.47 -1.52
N ALA A 182 -12.08 -0.08 -0.56
CA ALA A 182 -11.09 0.63 0.24
C ALA A 182 -9.92 -0.29 0.63
N HIS A 183 -8.83 0.34 1.01
CA HIS A 183 -7.63 -0.30 1.55
C HIS A 183 -7.18 0.41 2.83
N GLY A 184 -6.09 -0.06 3.46
CA GLY A 184 -5.62 0.49 4.74
C GLY A 184 -6.28 -0.17 5.94
N PHE A 185 -6.96 -1.29 5.75
CA PHE A 185 -7.39 -2.18 6.83
C PHE A 185 -6.20 -2.95 7.42
N ASP A 186 -6.47 -3.79 8.41
CA ASP A 186 -5.44 -4.60 9.03
C ASP A 186 -4.64 -5.40 7.98
N PRO A 187 -3.31 -5.27 7.93
CA PRO A 187 -2.48 -5.97 6.94
C PRO A 187 -2.50 -7.50 7.08
N ALA A 188 -3.07 -8.05 8.14
CA ALA A 188 -3.28 -9.48 8.29
C ALA A 188 -4.48 -10.01 7.49
N LEU A 189 -5.32 -9.16 6.95
CA LEU A 189 -6.42 -9.57 6.08
C LEU A 189 -5.91 -10.00 4.70
N ASP A 190 -6.44 -11.09 4.18
CA ASP A 190 -6.06 -11.60 2.85
C ASP A 190 -6.30 -10.56 1.74
N ASP A 191 -7.38 -9.79 1.84
CA ASP A 191 -7.74 -8.74 0.89
C ASP A 191 -6.74 -7.56 0.89
N MET A 192 -5.91 -7.43 1.92
CA MET A 192 -4.87 -6.40 2.01
C MET A 192 -3.52 -6.86 1.50
N GLN A 193 -3.38 -8.15 1.16
CA GLN A 193 -2.12 -8.69 0.63
C GLN A 193 -1.79 -8.09 -0.74
N ALA A 194 -0.52 -7.76 -0.93
CA ALA A 194 0.00 -7.17 -2.14
C ALA A 194 0.58 -8.20 -3.10
N LEU A 195 0.66 -7.85 -4.39
CA LEU A 195 1.29 -8.65 -5.42
C LEU A 195 2.82 -8.41 -5.44
N PHE A 196 3.58 -9.49 -5.61
CA PHE A 196 5.00 -9.45 -5.95
C PHE A 196 5.32 -10.47 -7.05
N VAL A 197 5.86 -9.99 -8.17
CA VAL A 197 6.39 -10.83 -9.25
C VAL A 197 7.75 -10.29 -9.67
N ALA A 198 8.69 -11.20 -9.93
CA ALA A 198 10.02 -10.84 -10.42
C ALA A 198 10.38 -11.68 -11.65
N HIS A 199 10.98 -11.03 -12.65
CA HIS A 199 11.46 -11.65 -13.88
C HIS A 199 12.77 -11.00 -14.33
N GLY A 200 13.67 -11.78 -14.92
CA GLY A 200 14.88 -11.23 -15.51
C GLY A 200 16.12 -12.12 -15.35
N PRO A 201 17.28 -11.64 -15.78
CA PRO A 201 18.51 -12.42 -15.85
C PRO A 201 19.00 -12.88 -14.47
N SER A 202 18.75 -12.10 -13.41
CA SER A 202 19.17 -12.43 -12.04
C SER A 202 18.18 -13.33 -11.29
N VAL A 203 16.97 -13.55 -11.82
CA VAL A 203 15.88 -14.27 -11.16
C VAL A 203 15.78 -15.69 -11.69
N LYS A 204 15.58 -16.67 -10.79
CA LYS A 204 15.28 -18.05 -11.14
C LYS A 204 13.85 -18.16 -11.69
N SER A 205 13.67 -19.00 -12.69
CA SER A 205 12.35 -19.28 -13.25
C SER A 205 11.58 -20.31 -12.39
N GLY A 206 10.26 -20.14 -12.31
CA GLY A 206 9.37 -21.13 -11.68
C GLY A 206 9.46 -21.21 -10.15
N ILE A 207 10.00 -20.20 -9.49
CA ILE A 207 10.06 -20.11 -8.03
C ILE A 207 8.77 -19.47 -7.50
N VAL A 208 8.19 -20.06 -6.49
CA VAL A 208 7.12 -19.47 -5.68
C VAL A 208 7.70 -19.23 -4.28
N LEU A 209 7.68 -17.99 -3.85
CA LEU A 209 8.11 -17.60 -2.50
C LEU A 209 6.95 -17.73 -1.51
N HIS A 210 7.27 -17.96 -0.24
CA HIS A 210 6.35 -17.63 0.83
C HIS A 210 6.12 -16.10 0.84
N THR A 211 5.06 -15.66 1.54
CA THR A 211 4.80 -14.22 1.73
C THR A 211 6.04 -13.51 2.25
N ILE A 212 6.40 -12.41 1.61
CA ILE A 212 7.50 -11.53 1.99
C ILE A 212 6.94 -10.21 2.54
N ALA A 213 7.69 -9.54 3.39
CA ALA A 213 7.31 -8.19 3.83
C ALA A 213 7.66 -7.16 2.73
N SER A 214 6.81 -6.15 2.54
CA SER A 214 7.04 -5.11 1.52
C SER A 214 8.36 -4.37 1.75
N VAL A 215 8.81 -4.24 2.99
CA VAL A 215 10.11 -3.63 3.36
C VAL A 215 11.32 -4.43 2.85
N ASP A 216 11.17 -5.72 2.55
CA ASP A 216 12.26 -6.57 2.03
C ASP A 216 12.62 -6.23 0.58
N ILE A 217 11.70 -5.59 -0.16
CA ILE A 217 11.88 -5.24 -1.57
C ILE A 217 12.98 -4.20 -1.76
N TYR A 218 13.16 -3.26 -0.81
CA TYR A 218 14.22 -2.27 -0.86
C TYR A 218 15.61 -2.92 -0.88
N ALA A 219 15.86 -3.84 0.04
CA ALA A 219 17.12 -4.56 0.11
C ALA A 219 17.37 -5.42 -1.15
N LEU A 220 16.31 -6.02 -1.72
CA LEU A 220 16.37 -6.73 -2.99
C LEU A 220 16.78 -5.79 -4.14
N MET A 221 16.15 -4.62 -4.27
CA MET A 221 16.48 -3.65 -5.32
C MET A 221 17.93 -3.19 -5.23
N CYS A 222 18.39 -2.84 -4.02
CA CYS A 222 19.79 -2.47 -3.79
C CYS A 222 20.74 -3.56 -4.24
N SER A 223 20.44 -4.80 -3.90
CA SER A 223 21.25 -5.94 -4.30
C SER A 223 21.30 -6.16 -5.81
N LEU A 224 20.17 -6.05 -6.50
CA LEU A 224 20.11 -6.17 -7.96
C LEU A 224 20.90 -5.04 -8.65
N LEU A 225 21.02 -3.89 -8.02
CA LEU A 225 21.79 -2.74 -8.52
C LEU A 225 23.27 -2.76 -8.08
N GLY A 226 23.64 -3.68 -7.18
CA GLY A 226 25.00 -3.75 -6.64
C GLY A 226 25.37 -2.57 -5.75
N ILE A 227 24.40 -1.96 -5.06
CA ILE A 227 24.58 -0.86 -4.11
C ILE A 227 24.29 -1.33 -2.68
N GLU A 228 25.00 -0.75 -1.72
CA GLU A 228 24.77 -1.00 -0.30
C GLU A 228 23.46 -0.35 0.15
N PRO A 229 22.52 -1.11 0.78
CA PRO A 229 21.30 -0.51 1.30
C PRO A 229 21.58 0.38 2.51
N ALA A 230 20.91 1.52 2.58
CA ALA A 230 20.87 2.30 3.82
C ALA A 230 20.24 1.49 4.95
N PRO A 231 20.49 1.83 6.24
CA PRO A 231 19.79 1.19 7.36
C PRO A 231 18.28 1.19 7.15
N ASN A 232 17.65 0.02 7.25
CA ASN A 232 16.23 -0.18 6.96
C ASN A 232 15.71 -1.40 7.75
N ASP A 233 14.38 -1.59 7.75
CA ASP A 233 13.72 -2.68 8.48
C ASP A 233 13.56 -3.97 7.64
N GLY A 234 14.00 -3.97 6.38
CA GLY A 234 13.87 -5.11 5.47
C GLY A 234 14.87 -6.23 5.77
N ASN A 235 14.44 -7.46 5.55
CA ASN A 235 15.26 -8.65 5.61
C ASN A 235 15.53 -9.15 4.17
N PRO A 236 16.79 -9.23 3.71
CA PRO A 236 17.10 -9.71 2.37
C PRO A 236 16.90 -11.25 2.20
N LEU A 237 16.87 -12.02 3.29
CA LEU A 237 16.85 -13.48 3.24
C LEU A 237 15.64 -14.07 2.50
N PRO A 238 14.40 -13.60 2.69
CA PRO A 238 13.24 -14.16 1.99
C PRO A 238 13.36 -14.06 0.47
N THR A 239 13.99 -13.01 -0.05
CA THR A 239 14.14 -12.78 -1.49
C THR A 239 15.37 -13.46 -2.10
N GLN A 240 16.34 -13.88 -1.30
CA GLN A 240 17.55 -14.55 -1.78
C GLN A 240 17.24 -15.87 -2.51
N ALA A 241 16.23 -16.62 -2.06
CA ALA A 241 15.87 -17.90 -2.64
C ALA A 241 15.56 -17.83 -4.14
N MET A 242 15.04 -16.69 -4.61
CA MET A 242 14.69 -16.47 -6.01
C MET A 242 15.87 -16.02 -6.89
N LEU A 243 16.99 -15.59 -6.32
CA LEU A 243 18.13 -15.10 -7.09
C LEU A 243 19.01 -16.25 -7.57
N LYS A 244 19.54 -16.16 -8.81
CA LYS A 244 20.48 -17.12 -9.38
C LYS A 244 21.82 -17.09 -8.66
N THR A 245 22.27 -15.90 -8.26
CA THR A 245 23.48 -15.69 -7.47
C THR A 245 23.04 -15.11 -6.12
N PRO A 246 23.35 -15.78 -5.00
CA PRO A 246 23.06 -15.22 -3.69
C PRO A 246 23.70 -13.83 -3.53
N LEU A 247 23.02 -12.96 -2.78
CA LEU A 247 23.57 -11.68 -2.38
C LEU A 247 24.94 -11.91 -1.71
N ARG A 248 25.95 -11.14 -2.06
CA ARG A 248 27.17 -11.13 -1.26
C ARG A 248 26.82 -10.59 0.12
N ASN A 249 26.99 -11.40 1.16
CA ASN A 249 26.93 -10.92 2.53
C ASN A 249 28.06 -9.90 2.69
N THR A 250 27.73 -8.63 2.62
CA THR A 250 28.60 -7.55 3.13
C THR A 250 28.35 -7.52 4.63
N HIS A 251 29.34 -8.02 5.37
CA HIS A 251 29.41 -7.93 6.83
C HIS A 251 29.73 -6.52 7.27
#